data_525a02a52158119756bdc9a592782166
#
_entry.id   525a02a52158119756bdc9a592782166
#
_cell.length_a   1.000
_cell.length_b   1.000
_cell.length_c   1.000
_cell.angle_alpha   90.00
_cell.angle_beta   90.00
_cell.angle_gamma   90.00
#
_symmetry.space_group_name_H-M   'P 1'
#
loop_
_entity.id
_entity.type
_entity.pdbx_description
1 polymer ?
#
loop_
_entity_poly.entity_id
_entity_poly.type
_entity_poly.pdbx_seq_one_letter_code
_entity_poly.pdbx_strand_id
1 'polypeptide(L)'
;MIHDNLLLIISLLFVVSMLTMLSEKIGVSYPIFLVIAGLLISFIPGMPHFELDPDWVFLIFLPPLLYGAAWNTSWKDFWHWKRPILLLSIGLVVFTATSIAYLSHAMIPGFTLAMGFVLGGVISPPDAVAATSVLQGLKVPKRVVTILEGESLVNDASSLIVFRVALATMSTGQFVLWQAGVDFFTVAIMGIIIGLAIAHVLYLVHRFFPTTPSIDTALTFISPYLMYIAAEHFHYSGVLAVVSGGLFLSFRAHELFSYQSRMQTNYVWETVIFLLNGIVFIMIGLQLPEVMTGLTKYTLLEVITYAVVVSVVTILIRIIWVFPATYIPRILFKSIREKEPRPSWQTVFIVAWSGMRGVVSLASALAVPLMLKGSAFPHRDLILFITFVVILFTLVLQGLSLPYLIKWLKIEDDDENLDEQNAMLNSRLATVSLDYMQSNYDGEIQEFEPFRLLKDRYTKIIEMADAKLFHSEENVSKAFVLKYRKMLLEIIHIKRQEIQRLRKERACADELIKIKERELDLEEARLRKSP
;
A
#
# COMPACT_ATOMS: atom_id res chain seq x y z
N MET A 1 -0.21 -34.85 -4.76
CA MET A 1 -0.08 -33.59 -5.51
C MET A 1 -1.06 -32.50 -5.02
N ILE A 2 -2.41 -32.64 -5.11
CA ILE A 2 -3.34 -31.59 -4.61
C ILE A 2 -3.28 -31.43 -3.09
N HIS A 3 -3.24 -32.55 -2.34
CA HIS A 3 -3.10 -32.55 -0.87
C HIS A 3 -1.82 -31.89 -0.39
N ASP A 4 -0.70 -32.19 -1.07
CA ASP A 4 0.63 -31.68 -0.69
C ASP A 4 0.69 -30.17 -0.94
N ASN A 5 0.17 -29.68 -2.07
CA ASN A 5 0.11 -28.26 -2.38
C ASN A 5 -0.81 -27.51 -1.42
N LEU A 6 -1.97 -28.07 -1.02
CA LEU A 6 -2.86 -27.47 -0.05
C LEU A 6 -2.21 -27.37 1.34
N LEU A 7 -1.58 -28.46 1.81
CA LEU A 7 -0.87 -28.50 3.07
C LEU A 7 0.26 -27.48 3.10
N LEU A 8 0.96 -27.35 2.00
CA LEU A 8 2.04 -26.39 1.83
C LEU A 8 1.54 -24.94 1.92
N ILE A 9 0.43 -24.59 1.23
CA ILE A 9 -0.17 -23.25 1.34
C ILE A 9 -0.64 -22.97 2.77
N ILE A 10 -1.31 -23.92 3.42
CA ILE A 10 -1.76 -23.76 4.82
C ILE A 10 -0.58 -23.59 5.77
N SER A 11 0.48 -24.38 5.59
CA SER A 11 1.69 -24.27 6.40
C SER A 11 2.38 -22.93 6.21
N LEU A 12 2.44 -22.43 4.96
CA LEU A 12 3.01 -21.12 4.63
C LEU A 12 2.22 -19.99 5.31
N LEU A 13 0.88 -20.02 5.22
CA LEU A 13 0.01 -19.04 5.88
C LEU A 13 0.17 -19.07 7.41
N PHE A 14 0.29 -20.25 8.00
CA PHE A 14 0.54 -20.41 9.43
C PHE A 14 1.91 -19.83 9.83
N VAL A 15 2.96 -20.17 9.09
CA VAL A 15 4.32 -19.67 9.32
C VAL A 15 4.36 -18.14 9.17
N VAL A 16 3.75 -17.58 8.13
CA VAL A 16 3.64 -16.13 7.94
C VAL A 16 2.99 -15.47 9.14
N SER A 17 1.86 -16.02 9.62
CA SER A 17 1.14 -15.46 10.78
C SER A 17 1.99 -15.51 12.05
N MET A 18 2.69 -16.62 12.31
CA MET A 18 3.56 -16.77 13.49
C MET A 18 4.78 -15.83 13.41
N LEU A 19 5.40 -15.72 12.24
CA LEU A 19 6.54 -14.84 12.03
C LEU A 19 6.14 -13.36 12.16
N THR A 20 4.95 -12.99 11.70
CA THR A 20 4.44 -11.62 11.86
C THR A 20 4.21 -11.29 13.33
N MET A 21 3.60 -12.18 14.11
CA MET A 21 3.49 -11.99 15.57
C MET A 21 4.87 -11.80 16.24
N LEU A 22 5.87 -12.55 15.78
CA LEU A 22 7.23 -12.40 16.30
C LEU A 22 7.86 -11.07 15.89
N SER A 23 7.64 -10.62 14.66
CA SER A 23 8.13 -9.33 14.14
C SER A 23 7.59 -8.14 14.95
N GLU A 24 6.30 -8.16 15.30
CA GLU A 24 5.67 -7.14 16.14
C GLU A 24 6.30 -7.10 17.56
N LYS A 25 6.56 -8.28 18.14
CA LYS A 25 7.21 -8.38 19.46
C LYS A 25 8.65 -7.85 19.46
N ILE A 26 9.37 -8.03 18.35
CA ILE A 26 10.75 -7.56 18.19
C ILE A 26 10.79 -6.08 17.79
N GLY A 27 9.68 -5.53 17.24
CA GLY A 27 9.60 -4.14 16.75
C GLY A 27 10.26 -3.94 15.38
N VAL A 28 10.34 -4.99 14.56
CA VAL A 28 10.81 -4.94 13.18
C VAL A 28 9.61 -5.00 12.24
N SER A 29 9.63 -4.23 11.15
CA SER A 29 8.57 -4.29 10.14
C SER A 29 8.42 -5.70 9.55
N TYR A 30 7.17 -6.21 9.47
CA TYR A 30 6.89 -7.58 9.06
C TYR A 30 7.39 -7.94 7.65
N PRO A 31 7.38 -7.07 6.62
CA PRO A 31 7.93 -7.42 5.32
C PRO A 31 9.42 -7.77 5.36
N ILE A 32 10.21 -6.95 6.08
CA ILE A 32 11.65 -7.18 6.24
C ILE A 32 11.90 -8.48 6.98
N PHE A 33 11.14 -8.69 8.08
CA PHE A 33 11.29 -9.88 8.91
C PHE A 33 10.95 -11.15 8.12
N LEU A 34 9.88 -11.15 7.32
CA LEU A 34 9.46 -12.29 6.50
C LEU A 34 10.47 -12.62 5.39
N VAL A 35 11.05 -11.61 4.72
CA VAL A 35 12.10 -11.84 3.70
C VAL A 35 13.33 -12.48 4.34
N ILE A 36 13.80 -11.96 5.49
CA ILE A 36 14.95 -12.52 6.21
C ILE A 36 14.64 -13.94 6.71
N ALA A 37 13.46 -14.15 7.27
CA ALA A 37 13.03 -15.48 7.75
C ALA A 37 12.93 -16.48 6.58
N GLY A 38 12.33 -16.09 5.46
CA GLY A 38 12.27 -16.90 4.24
C GLY A 38 13.66 -17.27 3.74
N LEU A 39 14.59 -16.30 3.74
CA LEU A 39 15.97 -16.50 3.39
C LEU A 39 16.66 -17.53 4.33
N LEU A 40 16.47 -17.42 5.63
CA LEU A 40 17.03 -18.37 6.60
C LEU A 40 16.42 -19.77 6.44
N ILE A 41 15.11 -19.84 6.21
CA ILE A 41 14.38 -21.10 5.98
C ILE A 41 14.88 -21.78 4.69
N SER A 42 15.22 -21.02 3.65
CA SER A 42 15.69 -21.56 2.37
C SER A 42 16.99 -22.38 2.45
N PHE A 43 17.78 -22.19 3.51
CA PHE A 43 19.01 -22.98 3.75
C PHE A 43 18.75 -24.30 4.50
N ILE A 44 17.52 -24.60 4.92
CA ILE A 44 17.20 -25.85 5.62
C ILE A 44 17.17 -27.00 4.60
N PRO A 45 18.00 -28.06 4.76
CA PRO A 45 17.99 -29.21 3.87
C PRO A 45 16.63 -29.91 3.86
N GLY A 46 16.12 -30.24 2.66
CA GLY A 46 14.85 -30.95 2.50
C GLY A 46 13.62 -30.06 2.39
N MET A 47 13.77 -28.73 2.35
CA MET A 47 12.66 -27.83 2.03
C MET A 47 12.19 -28.01 0.60
N PRO A 48 10.87 -28.03 0.35
CA PRO A 48 10.35 -28.04 -1.02
C PRO A 48 10.82 -26.80 -1.79
N HIS A 49 11.23 -27.00 -3.02
CA HIS A 49 11.51 -25.88 -3.92
C HIS A 49 10.21 -25.21 -4.32
N PHE A 50 10.10 -23.91 -4.05
CA PHE A 50 8.96 -23.11 -4.43
C PHE A 50 9.27 -22.41 -5.74
N GLU A 51 8.81 -22.98 -6.83
CA GLU A 51 8.86 -22.29 -8.12
C GLU A 51 7.76 -21.23 -8.16
N LEU A 52 8.15 -19.97 -8.14
CA LEU A 52 7.24 -18.85 -8.39
C LEU A 52 7.01 -18.71 -9.88
N ASP A 53 5.85 -19.17 -10.34
CA ASP A 53 5.40 -18.89 -11.69
C ASP A 53 5.02 -17.38 -11.77
N PRO A 54 5.63 -16.60 -12.70
CA PRO A 54 5.33 -15.20 -12.87
C PRO A 54 3.86 -14.92 -13.13
N ASP A 55 3.18 -15.79 -13.89
CA ASP A 55 1.77 -15.62 -14.24
C ASP A 55 0.87 -15.67 -12.98
N TRP A 56 1.24 -16.50 -12.01
CA TRP A 56 0.54 -16.54 -10.73
C TRP A 56 0.72 -15.24 -9.93
N VAL A 57 1.92 -14.68 -9.94
CA VAL A 57 2.19 -13.43 -9.23
C VAL A 57 1.43 -12.27 -9.87
N PHE A 58 1.46 -12.16 -11.20
CA PHE A 58 0.76 -11.09 -11.91
C PHE A 58 -0.76 -11.25 -11.88
N LEU A 59 -1.29 -12.47 -11.89
CA LEU A 59 -2.72 -12.70 -11.96
C LEU A 59 -3.37 -12.80 -10.58
N ILE A 60 -2.74 -13.48 -9.60
CA ILE A 60 -3.35 -13.75 -8.31
C ILE A 60 -3.01 -12.67 -7.28
N PHE A 61 -1.75 -12.23 -7.21
CA PHE A 61 -1.30 -11.32 -6.16
C PHE A 61 -1.41 -9.85 -6.56
N LEU A 62 -0.99 -9.49 -7.77
CA LEU A 62 -0.87 -8.10 -8.16
C LEU A 62 -2.22 -7.36 -8.22
N PRO A 63 -3.30 -7.87 -8.86
CA PRO A 63 -4.56 -7.14 -8.94
C PRO A 63 -5.20 -6.82 -7.59
N PRO A 64 -5.35 -7.75 -6.62
CA PRO A 64 -5.91 -7.41 -5.32
C PRO A 64 -5.02 -6.49 -4.49
N LEU A 65 -3.69 -6.62 -4.56
CA LEU A 65 -2.77 -5.72 -3.84
C LEU A 65 -2.89 -4.28 -4.36
N LEU A 66 -2.92 -4.09 -5.68
CA LEU A 66 -3.10 -2.79 -6.31
C LEU A 66 -4.50 -2.19 -6.02
N TYR A 67 -5.54 -3.03 -6.06
CA TYR A 67 -6.89 -2.59 -5.75
C TYR A 67 -7.00 -2.17 -4.29
N GLY A 68 -6.45 -2.94 -3.36
CA GLY A 68 -6.43 -2.60 -1.95
C GLY A 68 -5.66 -1.30 -1.67
N ALA A 69 -4.53 -1.09 -2.33
CA ALA A 69 -3.79 0.16 -2.25
C ALA A 69 -4.60 1.34 -2.83
N ALA A 70 -5.22 1.18 -4.01
CA ALA A 70 -6.09 2.18 -4.61
C ALA A 70 -7.35 2.48 -3.77
N TRP A 71 -7.91 1.45 -3.13
CA TRP A 71 -9.07 1.59 -2.24
C TRP A 71 -8.78 2.43 -1.01
N ASN A 72 -7.60 2.29 -0.43
CA ASN A 72 -7.18 3.02 0.76
C ASN A 72 -6.62 4.43 0.45
N THR A 73 -6.25 4.69 -0.80
CA THR A 73 -5.71 5.99 -1.21
C THR A 73 -6.83 7.02 -1.38
N SER A 74 -6.66 8.18 -0.73
CA SER A 74 -7.56 9.31 -0.91
C SER A 74 -7.42 9.91 -2.32
N TRP A 75 -8.49 9.83 -3.14
CA TRP A 75 -8.51 10.46 -4.47
C TRP A 75 -8.17 11.95 -4.42
N LYS A 76 -8.69 12.68 -3.41
CA LYS A 76 -8.45 14.11 -3.24
C LYS A 76 -6.97 14.40 -2.98
N ASP A 77 -6.33 13.61 -2.11
CA ASP A 77 -4.93 13.78 -1.76
C ASP A 77 -4.04 13.35 -2.93
N PHE A 78 -4.37 12.24 -3.62
CA PHE A 78 -3.70 11.79 -4.84
C PHE A 78 -3.72 12.89 -5.93
N TRP A 79 -4.88 13.51 -6.17
CA TRP A 79 -5.02 14.58 -7.16
C TRP A 79 -4.31 15.86 -6.75
N HIS A 80 -4.28 16.17 -5.45
CA HIS A 80 -3.53 17.31 -4.92
C HIS A 80 -2.02 17.13 -5.13
N TRP A 81 -1.49 15.93 -4.86
CA TRP A 81 -0.07 15.60 -5.00
C TRP A 81 0.30 14.95 -6.35
N LYS A 82 -0.58 15.01 -7.36
CA LYS A 82 -0.36 14.38 -8.68
C LYS A 82 0.97 14.72 -9.32
N ARG A 83 1.48 15.94 -9.16
CA ARG A 83 2.74 16.38 -9.75
C ARG A 83 3.94 15.61 -9.20
N PRO A 84 4.24 15.61 -7.91
CA PRO A 84 5.31 14.79 -7.38
C PRO A 84 5.09 13.29 -7.65
N ILE A 85 3.86 12.80 -7.55
CA ILE A 85 3.51 11.41 -7.85
C ILE A 85 3.90 11.06 -9.29
N LEU A 86 3.49 11.82 -10.30
CA LEU A 86 3.82 11.54 -11.71
C LEU A 86 5.31 11.69 -12.02
N LEU A 87 6.00 12.66 -11.40
CA LEU A 87 7.45 12.82 -11.57
C LEU A 87 8.25 11.66 -10.99
N LEU A 88 7.76 11.06 -9.91
CA LEU A 88 8.39 9.89 -9.29
C LEU A 88 7.97 8.59 -10.00
N SER A 89 6.70 8.42 -10.32
CA SER A 89 6.21 7.16 -10.89
C SER A 89 6.56 6.96 -12.37
N ILE A 90 6.73 8.03 -13.14
CA ILE A 90 7.11 7.96 -14.57
C ILE A 90 8.55 8.45 -14.75
N GLY A 91 8.85 9.65 -14.29
CA GLY A 91 10.15 10.28 -14.53
C GLY A 91 11.29 9.52 -13.86
N LEU A 92 11.16 9.16 -12.60
CA LEU A 92 12.17 8.38 -11.88
C LEU A 92 12.31 6.97 -12.45
N VAL A 93 11.20 6.32 -12.85
CA VAL A 93 11.24 4.98 -13.46
C VAL A 93 12.07 5.01 -14.74
N VAL A 94 11.78 5.94 -15.66
CA VAL A 94 12.54 6.08 -16.91
C VAL A 94 13.99 6.44 -16.65
N PHE A 95 14.26 7.36 -15.72
CA PHE A 95 15.61 7.76 -15.36
C PHE A 95 16.41 6.61 -14.73
N THR A 96 15.80 5.84 -13.83
CA THR A 96 16.40 4.66 -13.21
C THR A 96 16.68 3.59 -14.26
N ALA A 97 15.69 3.25 -15.08
CA ALA A 97 15.84 2.23 -16.11
C ALA A 97 16.96 2.60 -17.10
N THR A 98 17.02 3.86 -17.52
CA THR A 98 18.08 4.37 -18.41
C THR A 98 19.46 4.30 -17.76
N SER A 99 19.58 4.78 -16.52
CA SER A 99 20.86 4.80 -15.80
C SER A 99 21.39 3.40 -15.55
N ILE A 100 20.52 2.46 -15.15
CA ILE A 100 20.88 1.05 -14.96
C ILE A 100 21.22 0.37 -16.28
N ALA A 101 20.54 0.72 -17.37
CA ALA A 101 20.84 0.18 -18.68
C ALA A 101 22.27 0.52 -19.12
N TYR A 102 22.67 1.79 -18.99
CA TYR A 102 24.03 2.21 -19.31
C TYR A 102 25.07 1.62 -18.34
N LEU A 103 24.77 1.58 -17.04
CA LEU A 103 25.67 1.00 -16.03
C LEU A 103 25.93 -0.47 -16.31
N SER A 104 24.88 -1.27 -16.48
CA SER A 104 24.98 -2.72 -16.67
C SER A 104 25.66 -3.05 -18.02
N HIS A 105 25.38 -2.28 -19.08
CA HIS A 105 26.07 -2.41 -20.35
C HIS A 105 27.58 -2.14 -20.25
N ALA A 106 27.98 -1.13 -19.47
CA ALA A 106 29.38 -0.79 -19.27
C ALA A 106 30.14 -1.75 -18.35
N MET A 107 29.44 -2.36 -17.38
CA MET A 107 30.05 -3.15 -16.31
C MET A 107 30.07 -4.65 -16.61
N ILE A 108 29.03 -5.17 -17.28
CA ILE A 108 28.85 -6.61 -17.50
C ILE A 108 29.25 -6.98 -18.93
N PRO A 109 30.29 -7.83 -19.15
CA PRO A 109 30.72 -8.25 -20.48
C PRO A 109 29.58 -8.97 -21.24
N GLY A 110 29.34 -8.56 -22.48
CA GLY A 110 28.28 -9.14 -23.32
C GLY A 110 26.86 -8.71 -23.01
N PHE A 111 26.66 -7.79 -22.02
CA PHE A 111 25.35 -7.28 -21.66
C PHE A 111 24.94 -6.14 -22.61
N THR A 112 23.93 -6.37 -23.43
CA THR A 112 23.47 -5.36 -24.39
C THR A 112 22.68 -4.24 -23.69
N LEU A 113 22.57 -3.09 -24.33
CA LEU A 113 21.78 -1.98 -23.80
C LEU A 113 20.30 -2.37 -23.59
N ALA A 114 19.74 -3.19 -24.50
CA ALA A 114 18.37 -3.68 -24.38
C ALA A 114 18.19 -4.59 -23.15
N MET A 115 19.16 -5.48 -22.85
CA MET A 115 19.18 -6.25 -21.60
C MET A 115 19.27 -5.33 -20.38
N GLY A 116 20.05 -4.26 -20.48
CA GLY A 116 20.15 -3.24 -19.45
C GLY A 116 18.82 -2.55 -19.17
N PHE A 117 18.03 -2.26 -20.20
CA PHE A 117 16.67 -1.73 -20.05
C PHE A 117 15.69 -2.77 -19.48
N VAL A 118 15.86 -4.08 -19.78
CA VAL A 118 15.10 -5.15 -19.11
C VAL A 118 15.39 -5.13 -17.62
N LEU A 119 16.66 -5.17 -17.21
CA LEU A 119 17.07 -5.11 -15.80
C LEU A 119 16.60 -3.81 -15.14
N GLY A 120 16.80 -2.68 -15.81
CA GLY A 120 16.39 -1.36 -15.32
C GLY A 120 14.88 -1.23 -15.16
N GLY A 121 14.09 -1.77 -16.10
CA GLY A 121 12.64 -1.84 -15.99
C GLY A 121 12.20 -2.66 -14.79
N VAL A 122 12.80 -3.83 -14.60
CA VAL A 122 12.51 -4.73 -13.48
C VAL A 122 12.78 -4.10 -12.11
N ILE A 123 13.93 -3.42 -11.93
CA ILE A 123 14.34 -2.89 -10.62
C ILE A 123 13.91 -1.44 -10.37
N SER A 124 13.31 -0.76 -11.36
CA SER A 124 12.95 0.66 -11.21
C SER A 124 11.81 0.93 -10.24
N PRO A 125 10.73 0.12 -10.12
CA PRO A 125 9.59 0.47 -9.27
C PRO A 125 9.91 0.25 -7.80
N PRO A 126 9.79 1.28 -6.93
CA PRO A 126 9.79 1.08 -5.48
C PRO A 126 8.44 0.56 -4.99
N ASP A 127 8.47 -0.18 -3.88
CA ASP A 127 7.31 -0.75 -3.21
C ASP A 127 6.91 0.12 -2.02
N ALA A 128 5.68 0.67 -2.06
CA ALA A 128 5.18 1.47 -0.96
C ALA A 128 4.82 0.62 0.27
N VAL A 129 4.37 -0.63 0.10
CA VAL A 129 3.94 -1.48 1.24
C VAL A 129 5.09 -1.69 2.21
N ALA A 130 6.28 -2.00 1.70
CA ALA A 130 7.47 -2.14 2.52
C ALA A 130 7.83 -0.82 3.23
N ALA A 131 7.76 0.32 2.53
CA ALA A 131 8.07 1.61 3.10
C ALA A 131 7.03 2.06 4.13
N THR A 132 5.74 2.00 3.82
CA THR A 132 4.66 2.44 4.73
C THR A 132 4.55 1.57 5.97
N SER A 133 4.81 0.26 5.88
CA SER A 133 4.85 -0.61 7.05
C SER A 133 5.95 -0.25 8.05
N VAL A 134 7.09 0.27 7.56
CA VAL A 134 8.16 0.80 8.42
C VAL A 134 7.78 2.15 9.03
N LEU A 135 7.01 2.96 8.29
CA LEU A 135 6.55 4.28 8.74
C LEU A 135 5.38 4.21 9.74
N GLN A 136 4.67 3.08 9.81
CA GLN A 136 3.58 2.90 10.77
C GLN A 136 4.07 3.09 12.21
N GLY A 137 3.35 3.92 12.96
CA GLY A 137 3.69 4.26 14.34
C GLY A 137 4.81 5.29 14.52
N LEU A 138 5.41 5.78 13.41
CA LEU A 138 6.36 6.89 13.43
C LEU A 138 5.64 8.20 13.08
N LYS A 139 6.05 9.29 13.74
CA LYS A 139 5.53 10.63 13.44
C LYS A 139 6.12 11.14 12.14
N VAL A 140 5.41 10.94 11.03
CA VAL A 140 5.83 11.35 9.69
C VAL A 140 4.70 12.12 9.03
N PRO A 141 4.98 13.27 8.38
CA PRO A 141 3.94 14.04 7.72
C PRO A 141 3.12 13.20 6.74
N LYS A 142 1.80 13.28 6.82
CA LYS A 142 0.84 12.52 6.00
C LYS A 142 1.15 12.61 4.50
N ARG A 143 1.65 13.77 4.04
CA ARG A 143 2.05 13.98 2.64
C ARG A 143 3.12 13.00 2.16
N VAL A 144 4.05 12.56 3.05
CA VAL A 144 5.10 11.58 2.68
C VAL A 144 4.46 10.25 2.32
N VAL A 145 3.56 9.77 3.18
CA VAL A 145 2.83 8.51 2.97
C VAL A 145 2.01 8.60 1.69
N THR A 146 1.23 9.69 1.51
CA THR A 146 0.41 9.89 0.30
C THR A 146 1.24 9.92 -0.98
N ILE A 147 2.43 10.55 -0.98
CA ILE A 147 3.31 10.59 -2.16
C ILE A 147 3.87 9.19 -2.44
N LEU A 148 4.31 8.45 -1.43
CA LEU A 148 4.87 7.10 -1.59
C LEU A 148 3.80 6.11 -2.09
N GLU A 149 2.60 6.12 -1.51
CA GLU A 149 1.48 5.31 -1.96
C GLU A 149 1.06 5.66 -3.38
N GLY A 150 0.91 6.94 -3.68
CA GLY A 150 0.55 7.41 -5.03
C GLY A 150 1.63 7.10 -6.07
N GLU A 151 2.92 7.21 -5.71
CA GLU A 151 4.04 6.78 -6.55
C GLU A 151 3.92 5.30 -6.90
N SER A 152 3.74 4.43 -5.90
CA SER A 152 3.68 2.99 -6.07
C SER A 152 2.50 2.54 -6.94
N LEU A 153 1.35 3.20 -6.87
CA LEU A 153 0.18 2.88 -7.70
C LEU A 153 0.45 3.03 -9.21
N VAL A 154 1.34 3.92 -9.62
CA VAL A 154 1.57 4.25 -11.03
C VAL A 154 2.91 3.74 -11.53
N ASN A 155 3.93 3.64 -10.67
CA ASN A 155 5.28 3.22 -11.06
C ASN A 155 5.34 1.78 -11.55
N ASP A 156 4.51 0.86 -10.99
CA ASP A 156 4.44 -0.53 -11.41
C ASP A 156 4.01 -0.65 -12.87
N ALA A 157 3.01 0.13 -13.27
CA ALA A 157 2.61 0.21 -14.67
C ALA A 157 3.71 0.77 -15.56
N SER A 158 4.35 1.87 -15.13
CA SER A 158 5.42 2.52 -15.90
C SER A 158 6.61 1.58 -16.10
N SER A 159 7.01 0.86 -15.07
CA SER A 159 8.10 -0.10 -15.11
C SER A 159 7.82 -1.30 -16.01
N LEU A 160 6.61 -1.86 -15.91
CA LEU A 160 6.18 -2.98 -16.76
C LEU A 160 6.10 -2.58 -18.23
N ILE A 161 5.71 -1.35 -18.56
CA ILE A 161 5.73 -0.87 -19.94
C ILE A 161 7.19 -0.75 -20.44
N VAL A 162 8.10 -0.17 -19.65
CA VAL A 162 9.53 -0.11 -19.99
C VAL A 162 10.10 -1.53 -20.20
N PHE A 163 9.77 -2.46 -19.32
CA PHE A 163 10.17 -3.87 -19.41
C PHE A 163 9.66 -4.52 -20.70
N ARG A 164 8.38 -4.37 -21.04
CA ARG A 164 7.77 -4.91 -22.29
C ARG A 164 8.41 -4.32 -23.54
N VAL A 165 8.65 -3.01 -23.57
CA VAL A 165 9.33 -2.33 -24.69
C VAL A 165 10.77 -2.84 -24.85
N ALA A 166 11.49 -3.05 -23.76
CA ALA A 166 12.85 -3.59 -23.79
C ALA A 166 12.87 -5.03 -24.32
N LEU A 167 11.95 -5.90 -23.88
CA LEU A 167 11.81 -7.27 -24.41
C LEU A 167 11.44 -7.27 -25.90
N ALA A 168 10.51 -6.41 -26.33
CA ALA A 168 10.15 -6.28 -27.73
C ALA A 168 11.35 -5.83 -28.57
N THR A 169 12.16 -4.90 -28.06
CA THR A 169 13.41 -4.46 -28.71
C THR A 169 14.41 -5.60 -28.89
N MET A 170 14.55 -6.48 -27.88
CA MET A 170 15.40 -7.66 -27.99
C MET A 170 14.88 -8.67 -29.04
N SER A 171 13.56 -8.79 -29.13
CA SER A 171 12.92 -9.69 -30.09
C SER A 171 12.96 -9.17 -31.52
N THR A 172 12.83 -7.86 -31.76
CA THR A 172 12.82 -7.24 -33.10
C THR A 172 14.22 -6.83 -33.56
N GLY A 173 15.11 -6.50 -32.63
CA GLY A 173 16.43 -5.93 -32.91
C GLY A 173 16.40 -4.44 -33.25
N GLN A 174 15.23 -3.78 -33.21
CA GLN A 174 15.08 -2.36 -33.54
C GLN A 174 14.42 -1.62 -32.38
N PHE A 175 14.97 -0.48 -32.00
CA PHE A 175 14.40 0.43 -31.02
C PHE A 175 14.05 1.77 -31.70
N VAL A 176 12.78 2.11 -31.70
CA VAL A 176 12.28 3.37 -32.22
C VAL A 176 11.68 4.17 -31.06
N LEU A 177 12.39 5.20 -30.60
CA LEU A 177 12.01 5.99 -29.43
C LEU A 177 10.60 6.60 -29.54
N TRP A 178 10.24 7.12 -30.72
CA TRP A 178 8.91 7.69 -30.95
C TRP A 178 7.80 6.65 -30.79
N GLN A 179 8.00 5.46 -31.36
CA GLN A 179 7.04 4.36 -31.28
C GLN A 179 6.89 3.88 -29.83
N ALA A 180 8.01 3.71 -29.11
CA ALA A 180 8.00 3.36 -27.69
C ALA A 180 7.23 4.38 -26.85
N GLY A 181 7.36 5.68 -27.16
CA GLY A 181 6.58 6.74 -26.49
C GLY A 181 5.08 6.67 -26.79
N VAL A 182 4.71 6.48 -28.05
CA VAL A 182 3.29 6.33 -28.45
C VAL A 182 2.68 5.08 -27.81
N ASP A 183 3.39 3.94 -27.85
CA ASP A 183 2.93 2.69 -27.25
C ASP A 183 2.76 2.84 -25.72
N PHE A 184 3.70 3.53 -25.05
CA PHE A 184 3.60 3.81 -23.61
C PHE A 184 2.29 4.54 -23.27
N PHE A 185 2.00 5.65 -23.95
CA PHE A 185 0.79 6.42 -23.67
C PHE A 185 -0.49 5.69 -24.10
N THR A 186 -0.46 4.95 -25.19
CA THR A 186 -1.60 4.16 -25.67
C THR A 186 -1.96 3.06 -24.68
N VAL A 187 -0.97 2.28 -24.24
CA VAL A 187 -1.14 1.19 -23.27
C VAL A 187 -1.65 1.74 -21.94
N ALA A 188 -1.13 2.88 -21.50
CA ALA A 188 -1.53 3.51 -20.24
C ALA A 188 -2.96 4.07 -20.31
N ILE A 189 -3.27 4.88 -21.33
CA ILE A 189 -4.58 5.55 -21.46
C ILE A 189 -5.70 4.52 -21.68
N MET A 190 -5.48 3.54 -22.55
CA MET A 190 -6.49 2.51 -22.82
C MET A 190 -6.71 1.61 -21.59
N GLY A 191 -5.66 1.31 -20.82
CA GLY A 191 -5.80 0.63 -19.53
C GLY A 191 -6.72 1.40 -18.57
N ILE A 192 -6.50 2.71 -18.41
CA ILE A 192 -7.34 3.58 -17.58
C ILE A 192 -8.81 3.59 -18.08
N ILE A 193 -9.03 3.70 -19.39
CA ILE A 193 -10.38 3.71 -19.96
C ILE A 193 -11.11 2.40 -19.68
N ILE A 194 -10.46 1.25 -19.88
CA ILE A 194 -11.05 -0.06 -19.61
C ILE A 194 -11.36 -0.21 -18.11
N GLY A 195 -10.44 0.17 -17.24
CA GLY A 195 -10.65 0.12 -15.80
C GLY A 195 -11.83 0.96 -15.34
N LEU A 196 -11.94 2.20 -15.83
CA LEU A 196 -13.05 3.09 -15.54
C LEU A 196 -14.38 2.58 -16.13
N ALA A 197 -14.38 1.98 -17.33
CA ALA A 197 -15.58 1.40 -17.93
C ALA A 197 -16.14 0.26 -17.07
N ILE A 198 -15.29 -0.68 -16.65
CA ILE A 198 -15.70 -1.78 -15.77
C ILE A 198 -16.14 -1.24 -14.41
N ALA A 199 -15.41 -0.27 -13.84
CA ALA A 199 -15.80 0.36 -12.59
C ALA A 199 -17.18 1.03 -12.67
N HIS A 200 -17.51 1.66 -13.79
CA HIS A 200 -18.86 2.22 -14.02
C HIS A 200 -19.94 1.12 -14.10
N VAL A 201 -19.66 0.01 -14.75
CA VAL A 201 -20.61 -1.14 -14.77
C VAL A 201 -20.84 -1.65 -13.35
N LEU A 202 -19.78 -1.84 -12.57
CA LEU A 202 -19.89 -2.28 -11.18
C LEU A 202 -20.60 -1.24 -10.30
N TYR A 203 -20.35 0.04 -10.52
CA TYR A 203 -21.08 1.12 -9.88
C TYR A 203 -22.58 1.04 -10.14
N LEU A 204 -22.99 0.79 -11.40
CA LEU A 204 -24.40 0.63 -11.76
C LEU A 204 -25.01 -0.62 -11.11
N VAL A 205 -24.26 -1.73 -11.03
CA VAL A 205 -24.70 -2.95 -10.33
C VAL A 205 -24.99 -2.64 -8.87
N HIS A 206 -24.04 -2.06 -8.14
CA HIS A 206 -24.24 -1.72 -6.72
C HIS A 206 -25.38 -0.70 -6.49
N ARG A 207 -25.61 0.21 -7.43
CA ARG A 207 -26.61 1.27 -7.27
C ARG A 207 -28.03 0.81 -7.54
N PHE A 208 -28.22 -0.06 -8.54
CA PHE A 208 -29.56 -0.41 -9.03
C PHE A 208 -30.04 -1.79 -8.58
N PHE A 209 -29.14 -2.66 -8.14
CA PHE A 209 -29.53 -3.98 -7.66
C PHE A 209 -29.50 -4.03 -6.13
N PRO A 210 -30.48 -4.71 -5.49
CA PRO A 210 -30.46 -4.91 -4.05
C PRO A 210 -29.30 -5.84 -3.69
N THR A 211 -28.32 -5.32 -2.98
CA THR A 211 -27.15 -6.06 -2.55
C THR A 211 -27.14 -6.27 -1.04
N THR A 212 -26.44 -7.29 -0.59
CA THR A 212 -26.16 -7.56 0.82
C THR A 212 -24.68 -7.29 1.10
N PRO A 213 -24.28 -7.08 2.37
CA PRO A 213 -22.87 -6.86 2.70
C PRO A 213 -21.90 -7.93 2.17
N SER A 214 -22.36 -9.19 2.13
CA SER A 214 -21.56 -10.30 1.60
C SER A 214 -21.44 -10.25 0.08
N ILE A 215 -22.50 -9.87 -0.64
CA ILE A 215 -22.47 -9.69 -2.11
C ILE A 215 -21.58 -8.49 -2.45
N ASP A 216 -21.73 -7.38 -1.76
CA ASP A 216 -20.90 -6.19 -1.95
C ASP A 216 -19.41 -6.53 -1.79
N THR A 217 -19.05 -7.22 -0.71
CA THR A 217 -17.67 -7.64 -0.46
C THR A 217 -17.17 -8.58 -1.56
N ALA A 218 -17.97 -9.57 -1.98
CA ALA A 218 -17.61 -10.51 -3.04
C ALA A 218 -17.38 -9.77 -4.38
N LEU A 219 -18.25 -8.82 -4.74
CA LEU A 219 -18.10 -8.03 -5.95
C LEU A 219 -16.82 -7.17 -5.90
N THR A 220 -16.49 -6.56 -4.76
CA THR A 220 -15.20 -5.82 -4.63
C THR A 220 -14.01 -6.76 -4.79
N PHE A 221 -14.11 -8.03 -4.38
CA PHE A 221 -13.04 -9.01 -4.53
C PHE A 221 -12.86 -9.48 -5.98
N ILE A 222 -13.93 -9.58 -6.75
CA ILE A 222 -13.91 -9.96 -8.18
C ILE A 222 -13.45 -8.77 -9.05
N SER A 223 -13.73 -7.53 -8.63
CA SER A 223 -13.49 -6.31 -9.40
C SER A 223 -12.06 -6.17 -9.95
N PRO A 224 -10.97 -6.32 -9.14
CA PRO A 224 -9.62 -6.18 -9.63
C PRO A 224 -9.25 -7.19 -10.72
N TYR A 225 -9.73 -8.43 -10.60
CA TYR A 225 -9.48 -9.46 -11.61
C TYR A 225 -10.18 -9.15 -12.93
N LEU A 226 -11.44 -8.70 -12.89
CA LEU A 226 -12.17 -8.30 -14.09
C LEU A 226 -11.47 -7.16 -14.81
N MET A 227 -11.03 -6.12 -14.08
CA MET A 227 -10.33 -4.97 -14.64
C MET A 227 -8.98 -5.38 -15.23
N TYR A 228 -8.21 -6.20 -14.50
CA TYR A 228 -6.89 -6.64 -14.92
C TYR A 228 -6.97 -7.52 -16.18
N ILE A 229 -7.77 -8.58 -16.14
CA ILE A 229 -7.89 -9.55 -17.23
C ILE A 229 -8.45 -8.88 -18.48
N ALA A 230 -9.45 -8.00 -18.35
CA ALA A 230 -10.01 -7.31 -19.50
C ALA A 230 -8.98 -6.39 -20.19
N ALA A 231 -8.15 -5.67 -19.43
CA ALA A 231 -7.14 -4.81 -20.02
C ALA A 231 -6.00 -5.63 -20.66
N GLU A 232 -5.51 -6.67 -19.98
CA GLU A 232 -4.45 -7.56 -20.50
C GLU A 232 -4.90 -8.34 -21.74
N HIS A 233 -6.17 -8.72 -21.84
CA HIS A 233 -6.72 -9.38 -23.03
C HIS A 233 -6.56 -8.53 -24.31
N PHE A 234 -6.64 -7.21 -24.17
CA PHE A 234 -6.39 -6.26 -25.26
C PHE A 234 -4.94 -5.75 -25.32
N HIS A 235 -4.03 -6.35 -24.56
CA HIS A 235 -2.61 -5.96 -24.45
C HIS A 235 -2.39 -4.54 -23.89
N TYR A 236 -3.34 -4.01 -23.11
CA TYR A 236 -3.21 -2.74 -22.39
C TYR A 236 -2.81 -2.98 -20.93
N SER A 237 -2.55 -1.89 -20.19
CA SER A 237 -2.10 -1.99 -18.80
C SER A 237 -3.20 -2.45 -17.84
N GLY A 238 -3.15 -3.73 -17.41
CA GLY A 238 -3.99 -4.26 -16.33
C GLY A 238 -3.78 -3.54 -15.01
N VAL A 239 -2.55 -3.13 -14.71
CA VAL A 239 -2.20 -2.37 -13.50
C VAL A 239 -2.97 -1.04 -13.44
N LEU A 240 -2.91 -0.22 -14.52
CA LEU A 240 -3.63 1.07 -14.54
C LEU A 240 -5.14 0.90 -14.60
N ALA A 241 -5.63 -0.20 -15.18
CA ALA A 241 -7.06 -0.52 -15.14
C ALA A 241 -7.54 -0.77 -13.71
N VAL A 242 -6.83 -1.57 -12.93
CA VAL A 242 -7.16 -1.84 -11.52
C VAL A 242 -7.04 -0.58 -10.67
N VAL A 243 -5.97 0.18 -10.83
CA VAL A 243 -5.74 1.41 -10.04
C VAL A 243 -6.81 2.46 -10.32
N SER A 244 -7.09 2.76 -11.60
CA SER A 244 -8.09 3.77 -11.95
C SER A 244 -9.50 3.36 -11.55
N GLY A 245 -9.87 2.09 -11.77
CA GLY A 245 -11.15 1.55 -11.36
C GLY A 245 -11.31 1.47 -9.84
N GLY A 246 -10.27 1.05 -9.12
CA GLY A 246 -10.25 1.01 -7.66
C GLY A 246 -10.39 2.40 -7.02
N LEU A 247 -9.65 3.39 -7.51
CA LEU A 247 -9.77 4.79 -7.08
C LEU A 247 -11.18 5.35 -7.33
N PHE A 248 -11.77 5.05 -8.48
CA PHE A 248 -13.14 5.48 -8.81
C PHE A 248 -14.18 4.87 -7.86
N LEU A 249 -14.13 3.55 -7.63
CA LEU A 249 -15.06 2.87 -6.74
C LEU A 249 -14.87 3.29 -5.28
N SER A 250 -13.63 3.46 -4.82
CA SER A 250 -13.31 3.97 -3.49
C SER A 250 -13.90 5.37 -3.26
N PHE A 251 -13.73 6.27 -4.23
CA PHE A 251 -14.30 7.62 -4.15
C PHE A 251 -15.82 7.62 -4.03
N ARG A 252 -16.51 6.67 -4.68
CA ARG A 252 -17.97 6.52 -4.63
C ARG A 252 -18.49 5.58 -3.54
N ALA A 253 -17.62 4.95 -2.78
CA ALA A 253 -17.98 3.92 -1.79
C ALA A 253 -19.00 4.41 -0.74
N HIS A 254 -18.97 5.69 -0.38
CA HIS A 254 -19.92 6.29 0.57
C HIS A 254 -21.35 6.41 0.04
N GLU A 255 -21.51 6.48 -1.29
CA GLU A 255 -22.81 6.52 -1.96
C GLU A 255 -23.37 5.11 -2.22
N LEU A 256 -22.48 4.12 -2.41
CA LEU A 256 -22.82 2.78 -2.85
C LEU A 256 -23.12 1.83 -1.70
N PHE A 257 -22.32 1.89 -0.65
CA PHE A 257 -22.32 0.88 0.39
C PHE A 257 -23.05 1.33 1.65
N SER A 258 -23.86 0.42 2.20
CA SER A 258 -24.37 0.56 3.57
C SER A 258 -23.22 0.60 4.58
N TYR A 259 -23.48 1.08 5.79
CA TYR A 259 -22.44 1.06 6.84
C TYR A 259 -21.91 -0.37 7.11
N GLN A 260 -22.79 -1.36 7.05
CA GLN A 260 -22.43 -2.77 7.26
C GLN A 260 -21.52 -3.28 6.14
N SER A 261 -21.87 -3.00 4.87
CA SER A 261 -21.06 -3.36 3.70
C SER A 261 -19.66 -2.72 3.77
N ARG A 262 -19.58 -1.43 4.12
CA ARG A 262 -18.28 -0.75 4.27
C ARG A 262 -17.40 -1.36 5.36
N MET A 263 -17.97 -1.65 6.54
CA MET A 263 -17.21 -2.28 7.62
C MET A 263 -16.72 -3.67 7.23
N GLN A 264 -17.61 -4.51 6.69
CA GLN A 264 -17.26 -5.86 6.29
C GLN A 264 -16.20 -5.87 5.20
N THR A 265 -16.37 -5.06 4.16
CA THR A 265 -15.40 -4.96 3.05
C THR A 265 -14.02 -4.52 3.56
N ASN A 266 -13.95 -3.51 4.41
CA ASN A 266 -12.68 -3.03 4.94
C ASN A 266 -11.94 -4.11 5.75
N TYR A 267 -12.61 -4.83 6.64
CA TYR A 267 -11.99 -5.90 7.43
C TYR A 267 -11.53 -7.08 6.58
N VAL A 268 -12.34 -7.47 5.59
CA VAL A 268 -11.96 -8.54 4.66
C VAL A 268 -10.73 -8.13 3.86
N TRP A 269 -10.72 -6.92 3.28
CA TRP A 269 -9.58 -6.43 2.51
C TRP A 269 -8.31 -6.27 3.35
N GLU A 270 -8.40 -5.79 4.57
CA GLU A 270 -7.27 -5.71 5.49
C GLU A 270 -6.62 -7.09 5.70
N THR A 271 -7.45 -8.11 5.95
CA THR A 271 -6.97 -9.49 6.13
C THR A 271 -6.37 -10.07 4.85
N VAL A 272 -7.03 -9.89 3.71
CA VAL A 272 -6.56 -10.39 2.41
C VAL A 272 -5.22 -9.75 2.02
N ILE A 273 -5.11 -8.43 2.12
CA ILE A 273 -3.85 -7.71 1.83
C ILE A 273 -2.72 -8.19 2.75
N PHE A 274 -3.00 -8.38 4.03
CA PHE A 274 -2.03 -8.92 4.98
C PHE A 274 -1.51 -10.30 4.56
N LEU A 275 -2.41 -11.23 4.24
CA LEU A 275 -2.06 -12.59 3.82
C LEU A 275 -1.27 -12.60 2.51
N LEU A 276 -1.74 -11.85 1.50
CA LEU A 276 -1.07 -11.78 0.19
C LEU A 276 0.34 -11.19 0.32
N ASN A 277 0.48 -10.06 1.01
CA ASN A 277 1.79 -9.47 1.27
C ASN A 277 2.71 -10.43 2.04
N GLY A 278 2.18 -11.08 3.08
CA GLY A 278 2.94 -12.01 3.89
C GLY A 278 3.49 -13.19 3.08
N ILE A 279 2.64 -13.80 2.24
CA ILE A 279 3.06 -14.88 1.33
C ILE A 279 4.16 -14.39 0.39
N VAL A 280 3.96 -13.25 -0.23
CA VAL A 280 4.90 -12.77 -1.23
C VAL A 280 6.25 -12.40 -0.60
N PHE A 281 6.28 -11.72 0.54
CA PHE A 281 7.55 -11.37 1.19
C PHE A 281 8.34 -12.59 1.67
N ILE A 282 7.70 -13.61 2.23
CA ILE A 282 8.41 -14.83 2.61
C ILE A 282 8.90 -15.61 1.36
N MET A 283 8.11 -15.63 0.28
CA MET A 283 8.49 -16.28 -0.96
C MET A 283 9.68 -15.58 -1.62
N ILE A 284 9.82 -14.25 -1.52
CA ILE A 284 11.04 -13.55 -1.97
C ILE A 284 12.27 -14.17 -1.28
N GLY A 285 12.22 -14.37 0.04
CA GLY A 285 13.34 -14.98 0.76
C GLY A 285 13.64 -16.42 0.35
N LEU A 286 12.59 -17.21 0.08
CA LEU A 286 12.71 -18.62 -0.28
C LEU A 286 13.29 -18.86 -1.68
N GLN A 287 13.29 -17.87 -2.58
CA GLN A 287 13.76 -18.00 -3.97
C GLN A 287 15.29 -18.03 -4.12
N LEU A 288 16.06 -17.66 -3.11
CA LEU A 288 17.53 -17.52 -3.26
C LEU A 288 18.24 -18.80 -3.77
N PRO A 289 17.96 -20.00 -3.24
CA PRO A 289 18.67 -21.21 -3.70
C PRO A 289 18.48 -21.47 -5.19
N GLU A 290 17.25 -21.26 -5.70
CA GLU A 290 16.92 -21.47 -7.09
C GLU A 290 17.64 -20.47 -8.00
N VAL A 291 17.63 -19.20 -7.62
CA VAL A 291 18.34 -18.14 -8.34
C VAL A 291 19.85 -18.39 -8.38
N MET A 292 20.43 -19.01 -7.35
CA MET A 292 21.84 -19.34 -7.30
C MET A 292 22.24 -20.53 -8.20
N THR A 293 21.35 -21.50 -8.41
CA THR A 293 21.65 -22.70 -9.21
C THR A 293 21.94 -22.38 -10.69
N GLY A 294 21.33 -21.30 -11.23
CA GLY A 294 21.54 -20.87 -12.62
C GLY A 294 22.87 -20.16 -12.90
N LEU A 295 23.63 -19.77 -11.88
CA LEU A 295 24.80 -18.88 -12.00
C LEU A 295 26.10 -19.61 -12.34
N THR A 296 26.07 -20.74 -13.04
CA THR A 296 27.23 -21.59 -13.30
C THR A 296 28.34 -20.95 -14.17
N LYS A 297 28.01 -19.86 -14.89
CA LYS A 297 28.94 -19.19 -15.82
C LYS A 297 29.75 -18.04 -15.19
N TYR A 298 29.49 -17.69 -13.95
CA TYR A 298 30.08 -16.54 -13.28
C TYR A 298 30.74 -16.92 -11.97
N THR A 299 31.78 -16.19 -11.59
CA THR A 299 32.31 -16.30 -10.24
C THR A 299 31.40 -15.61 -9.24
N LEU A 300 31.25 -16.18 -8.06
CA LEU A 300 30.36 -15.61 -7.00
C LEU A 300 30.74 -14.16 -6.67
N LEU A 301 32.04 -13.84 -6.67
CA LEU A 301 32.54 -12.49 -6.38
C LEU A 301 32.11 -11.48 -7.46
N GLU A 302 32.15 -11.83 -8.73
CA GLU A 302 31.71 -10.96 -9.83
C GLU A 302 30.22 -10.66 -9.70
N VAL A 303 29.39 -11.69 -9.49
CA VAL A 303 27.94 -11.54 -9.42
C VAL A 303 27.52 -10.68 -8.22
N ILE A 304 28.14 -10.91 -7.06
CA ILE A 304 27.91 -10.08 -5.86
C ILE A 304 28.34 -8.64 -6.11
N THR A 305 29.49 -8.43 -6.77
CA THR A 305 29.96 -7.08 -7.10
C THR A 305 28.98 -6.36 -8.01
N TYR A 306 28.51 -7.01 -9.09
CA TYR A 306 27.51 -6.43 -9.97
C TYR A 306 26.22 -6.08 -9.23
N ALA A 307 25.72 -6.98 -8.41
CA ALA A 307 24.48 -6.79 -7.67
C ALA A 307 24.59 -5.66 -6.62
N VAL A 308 25.70 -5.58 -5.88
CA VAL A 308 25.94 -4.53 -4.89
C VAL A 308 26.08 -3.16 -5.57
N VAL A 309 26.85 -3.07 -6.67
CA VAL A 309 27.01 -1.82 -7.42
C VAL A 309 25.67 -1.33 -7.95
N VAL A 310 24.87 -2.22 -8.58
CA VAL A 310 23.54 -1.89 -9.06
C VAL A 310 22.62 -1.46 -7.92
N SER A 311 22.68 -2.11 -6.76
CA SER A 311 21.88 -1.74 -5.58
C SER A 311 22.22 -0.33 -5.07
N VAL A 312 23.50 -0.05 -4.89
CA VAL A 312 23.96 1.26 -4.42
C VAL A 312 23.61 2.37 -5.42
N VAL A 313 23.86 2.12 -6.72
CA VAL A 313 23.53 3.09 -7.78
C VAL A 313 22.02 3.33 -7.85
N THR A 314 21.18 2.31 -7.67
CA THR A 314 19.72 2.45 -7.63
C THR A 314 19.26 3.37 -6.50
N ILE A 315 19.85 3.26 -5.31
CA ILE A 315 19.56 4.16 -4.18
C ILE A 315 20.03 5.59 -4.50
N LEU A 316 21.23 5.74 -5.04
CA LEU A 316 21.80 7.05 -5.37
C LEU A 316 21.00 7.77 -6.47
N ILE A 317 20.57 7.05 -7.51
CA ILE A 317 19.73 7.58 -8.59
C ILE A 317 18.44 8.17 -8.01
N ARG A 318 17.79 7.47 -7.09
CA ARG A 318 16.57 7.95 -6.45
C ARG A 318 16.82 9.23 -5.67
N ILE A 319 17.89 9.30 -4.87
CA ILE A 319 18.26 10.53 -4.15
C ILE A 319 18.53 11.68 -5.12
N ILE A 320 19.33 11.42 -6.17
CA ILE A 320 19.68 12.43 -7.20
C ILE A 320 18.44 12.94 -7.93
N TRP A 321 17.41 12.10 -8.18
CA TRP A 321 16.21 12.50 -8.88
C TRP A 321 15.19 13.23 -8.00
N VAL A 322 14.95 12.76 -6.77
CA VAL A 322 13.87 13.27 -5.90
C VAL A 322 14.09 14.74 -5.54
N PHE A 323 15.32 15.16 -5.28
CA PHE A 323 15.64 16.55 -4.96
C PHE A 323 15.33 17.51 -6.12
N PRO A 324 15.88 17.34 -7.33
CA PRO A 324 15.51 18.17 -8.48
C PRO A 324 14.02 18.11 -8.82
N ALA A 325 13.40 16.93 -8.81
CA ALA A 325 11.97 16.77 -9.08
C ALA A 325 11.09 17.56 -8.10
N THR A 326 11.55 17.72 -6.86
CA THR A 326 10.83 18.50 -5.85
C THR A 326 11.08 20.00 -5.98
N TYR A 327 12.34 20.46 -6.19
CA TYR A 327 12.70 21.86 -6.09
C TYR A 327 12.70 22.60 -7.43
N ILE A 328 13.13 21.98 -8.56
CA ILE A 328 13.21 22.65 -9.87
C ILE A 328 11.86 23.19 -10.34
N PRO A 329 10.75 22.44 -10.31
CA PRO A 329 9.46 22.96 -10.74
C PRO A 329 8.97 24.17 -9.93
N ARG A 330 9.35 24.23 -8.64
CA ARG A 330 9.01 25.36 -7.75
C ARG A 330 9.83 26.62 -8.05
N ILE A 331 11.05 26.45 -8.58
CA ILE A 331 11.87 27.57 -9.02
C ILE A 331 11.32 28.13 -10.33
N LEU A 332 10.95 27.25 -11.26
CA LEU A 332 10.49 27.63 -12.60
C LEU A 332 9.06 28.17 -12.64
N PHE A 333 8.15 27.65 -11.79
CA PHE A 333 6.71 27.98 -11.85
C PHE A 333 6.23 28.65 -10.56
N LYS A 334 5.87 29.95 -10.65
CA LYS A 334 5.33 30.74 -9.53
C LYS A 334 4.03 30.15 -8.96
N SER A 335 3.15 29.64 -9.81
CA SER A 335 1.89 28.99 -9.42
C SER A 335 2.08 27.79 -8.49
N ILE A 336 3.17 27.01 -8.66
CA ILE A 336 3.48 25.87 -7.80
C ILE A 336 3.98 26.39 -6.44
N ARG A 337 4.81 27.41 -6.45
CA ARG A 337 5.37 28.00 -5.23
C ARG A 337 4.31 28.61 -4.31
N GLU A 338 3.22 29.14 -4.89
CA GLU A 338 2.12 29.77 -4.14
C GLU A 338 1.09 28.73 -3.63
N LYS A 339 0.88 27.64 -4.36
CA LYS A 339 -0.15 26.64 -4.02
C LYS A 339 0.36 25.54 -3.09
N GLU A 340 1.64 25.22 -3.12
CA GLU A 340 2.20 24.11 -2.34
C GLU A 340 3.15 24.66 -1.26
N PRO A 341 3.03 24.25 0.01
CA PRO A 341 3.98 24.61 1.05
C PRO A 341 5.40 24.09 0.72
N ARG A 342 6.44 24.83 1.09
CA ARG A 342 7.82 24.42 0.83
C ARG A 342 8.15 23.18 1.67
N PRO A 343 8.48 22.03 1.06
CA PRO A 343 8.88 20.86 1.84
C PRO A 343 10.25 21.11 2.47
N SER A 344 10.43 20.63 3.70
CA SER A 344 11.75 20.61 4.33
C SER A 344 12.66 19.61 3.60
N TRP A 345 13.95 19.85 3.59
CA TRP A 345 14.90 18.93 2.93
C TRP A 345 14.90 17.55 3.61
N GLN A 346 14.63 17.51 4.91
CA GLN A 346 14.51 16.28 5.69
C GLN A 346 13.36 15.42 5.17
N THR A 347 12.19 16.01 4.95
CA THR A 347 11.02 15.30 4.40
C THR A 347 11.31 14.79 2.98
N VAL A 348 11.97 15.60 2.14
CA VAL A 348 12.37 15.19 0.77
C VAL A 348 13.36 14.03 0.83
N PHE A 349 14.30 14.06 1.77
CA PHE A 349 15.28 12.98 1.96
C PHE A 349 14.60 11.67 2.40
N ILE A 350 13.60 11.71 3.29
CA ILE A 350 12.83 10.50 3.67
C ILE A 350 12.12 9.91 2.45
N VAL A 351 11.47 10.72 1.61
CA VAL A 351 10.85 10.22 0.36
C VAL A 351 11.91 9.58 -0.55
N ALA A 352 13.09 10.21 -0.65
CA ALA A 352 14.19 9.66 -1.45
C ALA A 352 14.73 8.34 -0.87
N TRP A 353 14.86 8.24 0.46
CA TRP A 353 15.37 7.05 1.13
C TRP A 353 14.35 5.90 1.16
N SER A 354 13.05 6.18 1.14
CA SER A 354 11.96 5.18 1.19
C SER A 354 11.74 4.44 -0.14
N GLY A 355 12.79 4.15 -0.87
CA GLY A 355 12.74 3.53 -2.19
C GLY A 355 13.00 2.02 -2.17
N MET A 356 12.47 1.29 -1.20
CA MET A 356 12.59 -0.16 -1.10
C MET A 356 11.97 -0.85 -2.32
N ARG A 357 12.58 -1.94 -2.80
CA ARG A 357 12.05 -2.76 -3.90
C ARG A 357 11.29 -3.94 -3.33
N GLY A 358 10.29 -4.43 -4.09
CA GLY A 358 9.38 -5.46 -3.59
C GLY A 358 8.96 -6.47 -4.64
N VAL A 359 7.73 -6.88 -4.52
CA VAL A 359 7.11 -8.00 -5.21
C VAL A 359 7.11 -7.86 -6.71
N VAL A 360 6.74 -6.69 -7.24
CA VAL A 360 6.62 -6.45 -8.69
C VAL A 360 7.97 -6.58 -9.38
N SER A 361 9.05 -6.16 -8.71
CA SER A 361 10.41 -6.34 -9.23
C SER A 361 10.77 -7.82 -9.36
N LEU A 362 10.46 -8.65 -8.35
CA LEU A 362 10.74 -10.09 -8.44
C LEU A 362 9.88 -10.77 -9.52
N ALA A 363 8.58 -10.46 -9.54
CA ALA A 363 7.66 -11.00 -10.55
C ALA A 363 8.11 -10.66 -11.97
N SER A 364 8.51 -9.41 -12.21
CA SER A 364 9.00 -8.96 -13.50
C SER A 364 10.32 -9.64 -13.89
N ALA A 365 11.22 -9.91 -12.93
CA ALA A 365 12.44 -10.65 -13.17
C ALA A 365 12.15 -12.10 -13.60
N LEU A 366 11.26 -12.78 -12.88
CA LEU A 366 10.83 -14.15 -13.20
C LEU A 366 10.12 -14.23 -14.56
N ALA A 367 9.39 -13.18 -14.95
CA ALA A 367 8.71 -13.06 -16.24
C ALA A 367 9.66 -12.87 -17.44
N VAL A 368 10.97 -12.74 -17.22
CA VAL A 368 11.97 -12.76 -18.31
C VAL A 368 11.92 -14.14 -18.99
N PRO A 369 11.67 -14.20 -20.32
CA PRO A 369 11.48 -15.47 -21.01
C PRO A 369 12.67 -16.42 -20.86
N LEU A 370 12.41 -17.71 -20.81
CA LEU A 370 13.47 -18.74 -20.82
C LEU A 370 14.22 -18.77 -22.16
N MET A 371 13.48 -18.52 -23.26
CA MET A 371 14.02 -18.56 -24.62
C MET A 371 13.75 -17.27 -25.38
N LEU A 372 14.70 -16.85 -26.18
CA LEU A 372 14.60 -15.73 -27.11
C LEU A 372 15.07 -16.20 -28.50
N LYS A 373 14.21 -16.13 -29.54
CA LYS A 373 14.51 -16.53 -30.91
C LYS A 373 15.07 -17.97 -31.01
N GLY A 374 14.56 -18.91 -30.22
CA GLY A 374 14.99 -20.33 -30.24
C GLY A 374 16.30 -20.64 -29.49
N SER A 375 16.91 -19.67 -28.83
CA SER A 375 18.04 -19.82 -27.92
C SER A 375 17.70 -19.44 -26.50
N ALA A 376 18.47 -19.93 -25.51
CA ALA A 376 18.29 -19.51 -24.12
C ALA A 376 18.43 -17.97 -24.00
N PHE A 377 17.59 -17.34 -23.17
CA PHE A 377 17.67 -15.90 -22.95
C PHE A 377 19.02 -15.53 -22.31
N PRO A 378 19.82 -14.66 -22.96
CA PRO A 378 21.16 -14.36 -22.49
C PRO A 378 21.13 -13.67 -21.13
N HIS A 379 22.01 -14.09 -20.21
CA HIS A 379 22.17 -13.51 -18.86
C HIS A 379 20.91 -13.52 -17.98
N ARG A 380 19.90 -14.35 -18.27
CA ARG A 380 18.65 -14.40 -17.50
C ARG A 380 18.88 -14.61 -16.00
N ASP A 381 19.69 -15.60 -15.65
CA ASP A 381 19.97 -15.95 -14.25
C ASP A 381 20.70 -14.82 -13.51
N LEU A 382 21.55 -14.07 -14.24
CA LEU A 382 22.21 -12.89 -13.70
C LEU A 382 21.22 -11.75 -13.43
N ILE A 383 20.24 -11.52 -14.33
CA ILE A 383 19.16 -10.53 -14.12
C ILE A 383 18.35 -10.90 -12.88
N LEU A 384 17.98 -12.17 -12.71
CA LEU A 384 17.26 -12.67 -11.55
C LEU A 384 18.05 -12.43 -10.25
N PHE A 385 19.33 -12.81 -10.25
CA PHE A 385 20.18 -12.65 -9.06
C PHE A 385 20.38 -11.18 -8.69
N ILE A 386 20.71 -10.32 -9.65
CA ILE A 386 20.87 -8.88 -9.40
C ILE A 386 19.58 -8.31 -8.83
N THR A 387 18.43 -8.65 -9.41
CA THR A 387 17.12 -8.19 -8.92
C THR A 387 16.86 -8.64 -7.48
N PHE A 388 17.10 -9.93 -7.19
CA PHE A 388 16.96 -10.48 -5.85
C PHE A 388 17.82 -9.72 -4.83
N VAL A 389 19.10 -9.51 -5.14
CA VAL A 389 20.02 -8.81 -4.25
C VAL A 389 19.61 -7.34 -4.09
N VAL A 390 19.14 -6.66 -5.15
CA VAL A 390 18.64 -5.29 -5.07
C VAL A 390 17.43 -5.22 -4.14
N ILE A 391 16.49 -6.15 -4.24
CA ILE A 391 15.32 -6.23 -3.34
C ILE A 391 15.79 -6.42 -1.89
N LEU A 392 16.61 -7.44 -1.64
CA LEU A 392 17.10 -7.75 -0.31
C LEU A 392 17.90 -6.58 0.30
N PHE A 393 18.81 -6.00 -0.48
CA PHE A 393 19.67 -4.90 -0.06
C PHE A 393 18.85 -3.65 0.29
N THR A 394 17.90 -3.28 -0.57
CA THR A 394 17.05 -2.12 -0.32
C THR A 394 16.08 -2.35 0.85
N LEU A 395 15.43 -3.50 0.95
CA LEU A 395 14.54 -3.81 2.06
C LEU A 395 15.29 -3.81 3.40
N VAL A 396 16.44 -4.47 3.48
CA VAL A 396 17.19 -4.58 4.74
C VAL A 396 17.86 -3.25 5.10
N LEU A 397 18.65 -2.66 4.18
CA LEU A 397 19.40 -1.44 4.47
C LEU A 397 18.48 -0.25 4.71
N GLN A 398 17.58 0.04 3.76
CA GLN A 398 16.71 1.20 3.86
C GLN A 398 15.63 0.97 4.93
N GLY A 399 15.05 -0.22 5.02
CA GLY A 399 14.00 -0.53 5.97
C GLY A 399 14.46 -0.49 7.42
N LEU A 400 15.61 -1.04 7.74
CA LEU A 400 16.14 -1.01 9.11
C LEU A 400 16.70 0.37 9.49
N SER A 401 17.25 1.13 8.53
CA SER A 401 17.81 2.46 8.81
C SER A 401 16.76 3.58 8.87
N LEU A 402 15.61 3.41 8.18
CA LEU A 402 14.58 4.46 8.05
C LEU A 402 14.05 4.98 9.40
N PRO A 403 13.71 4.13 10.41
CA PRO A 403 13.26 4.62 11.72
C PRO A 403 14.32 5.45 12.45
N TYR A 404 15.59 5.08 12.32
CA TYR A 404 16.71 5.83 12.91
C TYR A 404 16.91 7.17 12.23
N LEU A 405 16.79 7.21 10.89
CA LEU A 405 16.90 8.44 10.11
C LEU A 405 15.78 9.44 10.45
N ILE A 406 14.53 8.97 10.60
CA ILE A 406 13.40 9.83 10.98
C ILE A 406 13.65 10.47 12.35
N LYS A 407 14.09 9.68 13.33
CA LYS A 407 14.44 10.19 14.66
C LYS A 407 15.62 11.16 14.64
N TRP A 408 16.65 10.86 13.86
CA TRP A 408 17.85 11.69 13.74
C TRP A 408 17.56 13.03 13.05
N LEU A 409 16.73 13.01 12.02
CA LEU A 409 16.35 14.21 11.26
C LEU A 409 15.31 15.07 12.00
N LYS A 410 14.80 14.62 13.17
CA LYS A 410 13.82 15.33 13.99
C LYS A 410 12.63 15.82 13.14
N ILE A 411 12.04 14.91 12.36
CA ILE A 411 10.89 15.25 11.55
C ILE A 411 9.72 15.44 12.48
N GLU A 412 9.18 16.66 12.49
CA GLU A 412 7.97 17.02 13.22
C GLU A 412 6.75 16.75 12.33
N ASP A 413 5.75 16.14 12.91
CA ASP A 413 4.46 15.95 12.26
C ASP A 413 3.68 17.27 12.32
N ASP A 414 2.94 17.59 11.27
CA ASP A 414 1.95 18.69 11.28
C ASP A 414 0.69 18.29 12.11
N ASP A 415 0.89 17.56 13.23
CA ASP A 415 -0.19 17.07 14.09
C ASP A 415 -1.08 18.20 14.64
N GLU A 416 -0.53 19.39 14.90
CA GLU A 416 -1.29 20.55 15.34
C GLU A 416 -2.39 20.92 14.33
N ASN A 417 -2.07 20.85 13.03
CA ASN A 417 -3.02 21.16 11.97
C ASN A 417 -4.13 20.07 11.84
N LEU A 418 -3.81 18.81 12.14
CA LEU A 418 -4.79 17.71 12.15
C LEU A 418 -5.72 17.76 13.36
N ASP A 419 -5.20 18.11 14.53
CA ASP A 419 -6.00 18.27 15.76
C ASP A 419 -6.94 19.47 15.65
N GLU A 420 -6.50 20.59 15.06
CA GLU A 420 -7.34 21.76 14.78
C GLU A 420 -8.43 21.44 13.72
N GLN A 421 -8.06 20.75 12.64
CA GLN A 421 -9.01 20.31 11.61
C GLN A 421 -10.06 19.35 12.19
N ASN A 422 -9.66 18.42 13.05
CA ASN A 422 -10.57 17.53 13.77
C ASN A 422 -11.51 18.29 14.70
N ALA A 423 -10.99 19.26 15.46
CA ALA A 423 -11.81 20.11 16.32
C ALA A 423 -12.85 20.90 15.49
N MET A 424 -12.40 21.54 14.40
CA MET A 424 -13.27 22.27 13.48
C MET A 424 -14.35 21.36 12.85
N LEU A 425 -13.98 20.14 12.42
CA LEU A 425 -14.94 19.18 11.85
C LEU A 425 -15.98 18.76 12.89
N ASN A 426 -15.55 18.43 14.10
CA ASN A 426 -16.44 18.03 15.19
C ASN A 426 -17.38 19.16 15.60
N SER A 427 -16.91 20.42 15.70
CA SER A 427 -17.73 21.59 15.96
C SER A 427 -18.79 21.76 14.88
N ARG A 428 -18.40 21.66 13.61
CA ARG A 428 -19.33 21.83 12.48
C ARG A 428 -20.40 20.74 12.42
N LEU A 429 -20.02 19.47 12.66
CA LEU A 429 -20.97 18.35 12.72
C LEU A 429 -21.94 18.50 13.90
N ALA A 430 -21.45 18.93 15.05
CA ALA A 430 -22.27 19.17 16.23
C ALA A 430 -23.24 20.34 16.00
N THR A 431 -22.80 21.43 15.36
CA THR A 431 -23.66 22.58 15.01
C THR A 431 -24.80 22.16 14.10
N VAL A 432 -24.52 21.46 13.00
CA VAL A 432 -25.56 20.96 12.08
C VAL A 432 -26.56 20.04 12.80
N SER A 433 -26.06 19.21 13.74
CA SER A 433 -26.92 18.32 14.53
C SER A 433 -27.83 19.11 15.46
N LEU A 434 -27.33 20.18 16.12
CA LEU A 434 -28.11 21.05 16.98
C LEU A 434 -29.17 21.84 16.20
N ASP A 435 -28.80 22.40 15.05
CA ASP A 435 -29.71 23.13 14.17
C ASP A 435 -30.88 22.22 13.73
N TYR A 436 -30.58 20.98 13.35
CA TYR A 436 -31.58 19.98 12.99
C TYR A 436 -32.50 19.64 14.16
N MET A 437 -31.95 19.42 15.37
CA MET A 437 -32.72 19.12 16.58
C MET A 437 -33.62 20.29 16.97
N GLN A 438 -33.14 21.53 16.94
CA GLN A 438 -33.91 22.72 17.25
C GLN A 438 -35.03 22.98 16.24
N SER A 439 -34.76 22.73 14.95
CA SER A 439 -35.74 22.97 13.88
C SER A 439 -36.87 21.93 13.84
N ASN A 440 -36.63 20.69 14.30
CA ASN A 440 -37.59 19.60 14.12
C ASN A 440 -38.11 19.01 15.43
N TYR A 441 -37.43 19.23 16.58
CA TYR A 441 -37.72 18.59 17.88
C TYR A 441 -37.62 19.55 19.05
N ASP A 442 -37.91 20.85 18.85
CA ASP A 442 -37.78 21.86 19.94
C ASP A 442 -38.75 21.60 21.09
N GLY A 443 -39.97 21.14 20.78
CA GLY A 443 -40.97 20.76 21.80
C GLY A 443 -40.50 19.57 22.64
N GLU A 444 -39.99 18.51 21.99
CA GLU A 444 -39.51 17.31 22.66
C GLU A 444 -38.23 17.57 23.48
N ILE A 445 -37.39 18.52 23.05
CA ILE A 445 -36.22 18.97 23.82
C ILE A 445 -36.62 19.61 25.14
N GLN A 446 -37.73 20.34 25.17
CA GLN A 446 -38.23 20.98 26.38
C GLN A 446 -38.94 19.98 27.30
N GLU A 447 -39.67 19.02 26.74
CA GLU A 447 -40.53 18.09 27.46
C GLU A 447 -39.77 16.82 27.93
N PHE A 448 -38.84 16.26 27.11
CA PHE A 448 -38.21 14.97 27.38
C PHE A 448 -36.72 15.07 27.71
N GLU A 449 -36.33 14.53 28.86
CA GLU A 449 -34.96 14.54 29.36
C GLU A 449 -33.93 13.92 28.37
N PRO A 450 -34.18 12.78 27.66
CA PRO A 450 -33.23 12.23 26.69
C PRO A 450 -32.85 13.18 25.56
N PHE A 451 -33.80 13.96 25.06
CA PHE A 451 -33.57 14.97 24.01
C PHE A 451 -32.73 16.13 24.55
N ARG A 452 -33.00 16.58 25.77
CA ARG A 452 -32.19 17.63 26.43
C ARG A 452 -30.75 17.18 26.67
N LEU A 453 -30.54 15.94 27.16
CA LEU A 453 -29.19 15.38 27.36
C LEU A 453 -28.42 15.27 26.04
N LEU A 454 -29.12 14.94 24.96
CA LEU A 454 -28.48 14.88 23.63
C LEU A 454 -28.09 16.28 23.14
N LYS A 455 -28.92 17.28 23.32
CA LYS A 455 -28.60 18.69 23.05
C LYS A 455 -27.38 19.16 23.84
N ASP A 456 -27.37 18.92 25.15
CA ASP A 456 -26.27 19.31 26.04
C ASP A 456 -24.95 18.64 25.62
N ARG A 457 -25.03 17.40 25.16
CA ARG A 457 -23.86 16.68 24.62
C ARG A 457 -23.28 17.37 23.39
N TYR A 458 -24.10 17.75 22.40
CA TYR A 458 -23.62 18.45 21.21
C TYR A 458 -23.08 19.83 21.53
N THR A 459 -23.75 20.57 22.45
CA THR A 459 -23.26 21.86 22.93
C THR A 459 -21.86 21.75 23.55
N LYS A 460 -21.65 20.74 24.42
CA LYS A 460 -20.32 20.48 25.00
C LYS A 460 -19.24 20.10 23.95
N ILE A 461 -19.63 19.42 22.89
CA ILE A 461 -18.67 19.10 21.79
C ILE A 461 -18.22 20.40 21.11
N ILE A 462 -19.11 21.35 20.87
CA ILE A 462 -18.79 22.66 20.29
C ILE A 462 -17.88 23.45 21.25
N GLU A 463 -18.25 23.56 22.52
CA GLU A 463 -17.45 24.25 23.54
C GLU A 463 -16.03 23.69 23.66
N MET A 464 -15.89 22.35 23.66
CA MET A 464 -14.58 21.68 23.69
C MET A 464 -13.76 21.89 22.41
N ALA A 465 -14.41 21.94 21.26
CA ALA A 465 -13.75 22.20 19.99
C ALA A 465 -13.27 23.65 19.92
N ASP A 466 -14.09 24.60 20.33
CA ASP A 466 -13.76 26.02 20.38
C ASP A 466 -12.65 26.31 21.40
N ALA A 467 -12.66 25.66 22.56
CA ALA A 467 -11.60 25.77 23.56
C ALA A 467 -10.24 25.25 23.01
N LYS A 468 -10.24 24.19 22.19
CA LYS A 468 -9.04 23.71 21.49
C LYS A 468 -8.54 24.69 20.44
N LEU A 469 -9.45 25.29 19.65
CA LEU A 469 -9.11 26.25 18.60
C LEU A 469 -8.53 27.56 19.17
N PHE A 470 -8.96 27.97 20.39
CA PHE A 470 -8.51 29.21 21.05
C PHE A 470 -7.39 29.00 22.08
N HIS A 471 -6.72 27.84 22.10
CA HIS A 471 -5.54 27.52 22.94
C HIS A 471 -5.74 27.76 24.46
N SER A 472 -6.97 27.70 24.96
CA SER A 472 -7.26 27.85 26.36
C SER A 472 -7.32 26.50 27.10
N GLU A 473 -6.36 26.28 28.00
CA GLU A 473 -6.30 25.16 28.99
C GLU A 473 -6.06 23.74 28.45
N GLU A 474 -5.01 23.56 27.69
CA GLU A 474 -4.70 22.31 26.93
C GLU A 474 -4.38 21.08 27.80
N ASN A 475 -3.79 21.25 28.97
CA ASN A 475 -3.27 20.12 29.77
C ASN A 475 -4.30 19.38 30.63
N VAL A 476 -5.32 20.06 31.14
CA VAL A 476 -6.35 19.46 31.99
C VAL A 476 -7.34 18.65 31.15
N SER A 477 -7.62 19.08 29.94
CA SER A 477 -8.56 18.44 29.01
C SER A 477 -8.06 17.08 28.50
N LYS A 478 -6.77 16.96 28.10
CA LYS A 478 -6.19 15.69 27.58
C LYS A 478 -6.14 14.60 28.65
N ALA A 479 -5.70 14.93 29.86
CA ALA A 479 -5.64 13.97 30.97
C ALA A 479 -7.04 13.48 31.39
N PHE A 480 -8.04 14.38 31.41
CA PHE A 480 -9.42 14.03 31.72
C PHE A 480 -10.01 13.09 30.65
N VAL A 481 -9.85 13.40 29.36
CA VAL A 481 -10.35 12.57 28.25
C VAL A 481 -9.73 11.17 28.28
N LEU A 482 -8.43 11.07 28.53
CA LEU A 482 -7.75 9.80 28.65
C LEU A 482 -8.27 8.98 29.86
N LYS A 483 -8.46 9.63 31.01
CA LYS A 483 -9.00 8.97 32.21
C LYS A 483 -10.44 8.52 32.00
N TYR A 484 -11.27 9.34 31.36
CA TYR A 484 -12.66 9.03 31.02
C TYR A 484 -12.74 7.84 30.05
N ARG A 485 -11.92 7.84 28.99
CA ARG A 485 -11.81 6.74 28.03
C ARG A 485 -11.39 5.43 28.72
N LYS A 486 -10.39 5.50 29.57
CA LYS A 486 -9.93 4.33 30.36
C LYS A 486 -11.06 3.75 31.20
N MET A 487 -11.80 4.59 31.92
CA MET A 487 -12.95 4.18 32.72
C MET A 487 -14.02 3.48 31.85
N LEU A 488 -14.35 4.03 30.68
CA LEU A 488 -15.33 3.40 29.78
C LEU A 488 -14.89 2.03 29.28
N LEU A 489 -13.60 1.86 28.95
CA LEU A 489 -13.06 0.56 28.56
C LEU A 489 -13.08 -0.46 29.73
N GLU A 490 -12.82 -0.02 30.96
CA GLU A 490 -12.95 -0.85 32.16
C GLU A 490 -14.41 -1.28 32.38
N ILE A 491 -15.37 -0.37 32.18
CA ILE A 491 -16.81 -0.70 32.27
C ILE A 491 -17.21 -1.74 31.21
N ILE A 492 -16.73 -1.62 29.97
CA ILE A 492 -16.98 -2.62 28.93
C ILE A 492 -16.41 -3.98 29.34
N HIS A 493 -15.22 -3.99 29.92
CA HIS A 493 -14.61 -5.22 30.40
C HIS A 493 -15.47 -5.89 31.51
N ILE A 494 -15.98 -5.12 32.47
CA ILE A 494 -16.87 -5.61 33.52
C ILE A 494 -18.17 -6.17 32.93
N LYS A 495 -18.77 -5.45 31.96
CA LYS A 495 -19.98 -5.92 31.26
C LYS A 495 -19.71 -7.27 30.55
N ARG A 496 -18.55 -7.45 29.93
CA ARG A 496 -18.17 -8.72 29.28
C ARG A 496 -18.01 -9.85 30.29
N GLN A 497 -17.42 -9.60 31.45
CA GLN A 497 -17.32 -10.60 32.51
C GLN A 497 -18.71 -11.05 33.00
N GLU A 498 -19.64 -10.13 33.18
CA GLU A 498 -21.01 -10.47 33.59
C GLU A 498 -21.75 -11.24 32.49
N ILE A 499 -21.58 -10.88 31.21
CA ILE A 499 -22.14 -11.68 30.09
C ILE A 499 -21.58 -13.11 30.09
N GLN A 500 -20.29 -13.30 30.34
CA GLN A 500 -19.70 -14.63 30.43
C GLN A 500 -20.24 -15.43 31.61
N ARG A 501 -20.53 -14.75 32.74
CA ARG A 501 -21.16 -15.37 33.92
C ARG A 501 -22.55 -15.82 33.60
N LEU A 502 -23.40 -14.95 33.04
CA LEU A 502 -24.77 -15.25 32.62
C LEU A 502 -24.82 -16.38 31.59
N ARG A 503 -23.84 -16.47 30.68
CA ARG A 503 -23.69 -17.59 29.75
C ARG A 503 -23.43 -18.91 30.46
N LYS A 504 -22.52 -18.92 31.46
CA LYS A 504 -22.23 -20.13 32.27
C LYS A 504 -23.42 -20.58 33.11
N GLU A 505 -24.16 -19.65 33.67
CA GLU A 505 -25.36 -19.88 34.49
C GLU A 505 -26.58 -20.27 33.63
N ARG A 506 -26.46 -20.22 32.28
CA ARG A 506 -27.58 -20.41 31.33
C ARG A 506 -28.81 -19.55 31.64
N ALA A 507 -28.58 -18.36 32.17
CA ALA A 507 -29.63 -17.44 32.62
C ALA A 507 -30.34 -16.74 31.43
N CYS A 508 -29.72 -16.69 30.26
CA CYS A 508 -30.24 -16.04 29.07
C CYS A 508 -30.03 -16.91 27.84
N ALA A 509 -30.84 -16.69 26.78
CA ALA A 509 -30.66 -17.34 25.48
C ALA A 509 -29.34 -16.93 24.84
N ASP A 510 -28.60 -17.88 24.27
CA ASP A 510 -27.29 -17.64 23.61
C ASP A 510 -27.37 -16.59 22.49
N GLU A 511 -28.52 -16.52 21.83
CA GLU A 511 -28.75 -15.53 20.77
C GLU A 511 -28.73 -14.08 21.31
N LEU A 512 -29.38 -13.84 22.45
CA LEU A 512 -29.36 -12.53 23.12
C LEU A 512 -27.96 -12.17 23.62
N ILE A 513 -27.24 -13.15 24.14
CA ILE A 513 -25.85 -12.98 24.57
C ILE A 513 -24.97 -12.54 23.39
N LYS A 514 -25.06 -13.20 22.24
CA LYS A 514 -24.30 -12.83 21.03
C LYS A 514 -24.64 -11.42 20.52
N ILE A 515 -25.92 -11.03 20.60
CA ILE A 515 -26.34 -9.67 20.22
C ILE A 515 -25.67 -8.66 21.14
N LYS A 516 -25.68 -8.90 22.47
CA LYS A 516 -25.08 -7.98 23.44
C LYS A 516 -23.54 -7.93 23.36
N GLU A 517 -22.89 -9.05 23.09
CA GLU A 517 -21.44 -9.06 22.80
C GLU A 517 -21.13 -8.19 21.59
N ARG A 518 -21.91 -8.30 20.51
CA ARG A 518 -21.71 -7.47 19.31
C ARG A 518 -21.95 -5.97 19.56
N GLU A 519 -22.93 -5.62 20.40
CA GLU A 519 -23.14 -4.22 20.82
C GLU A 519 -21.93 -3.68 21.60
N LEU A 520 -21.37 -4.47 22.53
CA LEU A 520 -20.17 -4.10 23.28
C LEU A 520 -18.93 -3.98 22.38
N ASP A 521 -18.81 -4.86 21.36
CA ASP A 521 -17.72 -4.79 20.38
C ASP A 521 -17.77 -3.47 19.59
N LEU A 522 -18.96 -3.04 19.18
CA LEU A 522 -19.15 -1.76 18.49
C LEU A 522 -18.86 -0.56 19.41
N GLU A 523 -19.28 -0.63 20.69
CA GLU A 523 -18.99 0.39 21.71
C GLU A 523 -17.48 0.53 21.95
N GLU A 524 -16.77 -0.61 22.09
CA GLU A 524 -15.32 -0.65 22.26
C GLU A 524 -14.58 -0.14 21.02
N ALA A 525 -14.99 -0.56 19.82
CA ALA A 525 -14.39 -0.11 18.57
C ALA A 525 -14.50 1.41 18.40
N ARG A 526 -15.63 2.02 18.81
CA ARG A 526 -15.81 3.47 18.81
C ARG A 526 -14.85 4.17 19.76
N LEU A 527 -14.66 3.61 20.97
CA LEU A 527 -13.76 4.18 21.98
C LEU A 527 -12.28 4.05 21.60
N ARG A 528 -11.88 2.94 20.94
CA ARG A 528 -10.49 2.72 20.51
C ARG A 528 -10.09 3.56 19.30
N LYS A 529 -11.02 3.87 18.39
CA LYS A 529 -10.77 4.69 17.18
C LYS A 529 -10.88 6.21 17.43
N SER A 530 -11.33 6.65 18.58
CA SER A 530 -11.27 8.08 18.92
C SER A 530 -9.83 8.44 19.26
N PRO A 531 -9.20 9.41 18.55
CA PRO A 531 -7.83 9.85 18.80
C PRO A 531 -7.64 10.41 20.22
#